data_ddddd00b4d45c9ff7fe536a5fa053d09
#
_entry.id   ddddd00b4d45c9ff7fe536a5fa053d09
#
_cell.length_a   1.000
_cell.length_b   1.000
_cell.length_c   1.000
_cell.angle_alpha   90.00
_cell.angle_beta   90.00
_cell.angle_gamma   90.00
#
_symmetry.space_group_name_H-M   'P 1'
#
loop_
_entity.id
_entity.type
_entity.pdbx_description
1 polymer ?
#
loop_
_entity_poly.entity_id
_entity_poly.type
_entity_poly.pdbx_seq_one_letter_code
_entity_poly.pdbx_strand_id
1 'polypeptide(L)'
;NPLTLPSRRNIFTLAGLFRFDNFAGALIVQTLLAYWFNTRFGLEIGSLALVFFGTQVMAVLSLWISAKAADRLGHINIMVSTQIIAAVLLIVAAFAPSASIAIVLLQVRAFFNQMDVAPRDAYLMAIVTPEERIAIGSTYIVGRHVLSTIAPSISTALWTGISASAPLVASSVLKITYDIVLWIMYHNVTLSDEQRTEPTTATE
;
A
#
# COMPACT_ATOMS: atom_id res chain seq x y z
N ASN A 1 -19.24 1.00 -20.98
CA ASN A 1 -17.98 1.43 -21.57
C ASN A 1 -17.29 2.38 -20.58
N PRO A 2 -16.13 2.03 -19.99
CA PRO A 2 -15.47 2.84 -18.96
C PRO A 2 -15.06 4.24 -19.43
N LEU A 3 -15.19 4.53 -20.72
CA LEU A 3 -14.79 5.81 -21.32
C LEU A 3 -15.91 6.87 -21.30
N THR A 4 -17.12 6.53 -20.89
CA THR A 4 -18.30 7.42 -20.97
C THR A 4 -18.85 7.86 -19.60
N LEU A 5 -18.09 7.66 -18.52
CA LEU A 5 -18.54 7.88 -17.14
C LEU A 5 -18.45 9.34 -16.70
N PRO A 6 -19.44 9.87 -15.94
CA PRO A 6 -19.46 11.27 -15.46
C PRO A 6 -18.27 11.63 -14.57
N SER A 7 -17.78 10.67 -13.79
CA SER A 7 -16.68 10.84 -12.83
C SER A 7 -15.30 10.42 -13.38
N ARG A 8 -15.20 10.27 -14.70
CA ARG A 8 -14.05 9.72 -15.44
C ARG A 8 -12.69 10.28 -14.99
N ARG A 9 -12.56 11.60 -14.87
CA ARG A 9 -11.28 12.24 -14.54
C ARG A 9 -10.77 11.82 -13.16
N ASN A 10 -11.63 11.84 -12.16
CA ASN A 10 -11.26 11.49 -10.79
C ASN A 10 -10.93 10.00 -10.65
N ILE A 11 -11.70 9.15 -11.33
CA ILE A 11 -11.50 7.70 -11.33
C ILE A 11 -10.16 7.33 -11.99
N PHE A 12 -9.85 7.89 -13.16
CA PHE A 12 -8.58 7.61 -13.85
C PHE A 12 -7.38 8.15 -13.09
N THR A 13 -7.49 9.32 -12.46
CA THR A 13 -6.44 9.89 -11.62
C THR A 13 -6.19 9.03 -10.40
N LEU A 14 -7.24 8.63 -9.69
CA LEU A 14 -7.13 7.76 -8.51
C LEU A 14 -6.60 6.37 -8.87
N ALA A 15 -7.09 5.77 -9.95
CA ALA A 15 -6.58 4.50 -10.46
C ALA A 15 -5.10 4.59 -10.88
N GLY A 16 -4.68 5.71 -11.46
CA GLY A 16 -3.29 6.00 -11.79
C GLY A 16 -2.41 6.08 -10.53
N LEU A 17 -2.88 6.80 -9.52
CA LEU A 17 -2.20 6.92 -8.22
C LEU A 17 -2.05 5.56 -7.54
N PHE A 18 -3.11 4.76 -7.49
CA PHE A 18 -3.05 3.41 -6.91
C PHE A 18 -2.13 2.45 -7.68
N ARG A 19 -2.03 2.60 -9.01
CA ARG A 19 -1.06 1.83 -9.80
C ARG A 19 0.37 2.22 -9.46
N PHE A 20 0.64 3.50 -9.25
CA PHE A 20 1.94 4.00 -8.86
C PHE A 20 2.34 3.47 -7.47
N ASP A 21 1.44 3.47 -6.49
CA ASP A 21 1.66 2.86 -5.18
C ASP A 21 1.96 1.35 -5.28
N ASN A 22 1.18 0.63 -6.08
CA ASN A 22 1.42 -0.80 -6.31
C ASN A 22 2.79 -1.07 -6.95
N PHE A 23 3.23 -0.24 -7.90
CA PHE A 23 4.55 -0.32 -8.48
C PHE A 23 5.64 -0.08 -7.44
N ALA A 24 5.51 0.98 -6.63
CA ALA A 24 6.43 1.27 -5.54
C ALA A 24 6.53 0.11 -4.53
N GLY A 25 5.40 -0.50 -4.19
CA GLY A 25 5.35 -1.70 -3.33
C GLY A 25 5.99 -2.93 -3.98
N ALA A 26 5.81 -3.11 -5.28
CA ALA A 26 6.35 -4.23 -6.04
C ALA A 26 7.88 -4.17 -6.24
N LEU A 27 8.53 -3.03 -6.00
CA LEU A 27 9.99 -2.94 -5.94
C LEU A 27 10.57 -3.77 -4.78
N ILE A 28 9.77 -4.05 -3.73
CA ILE A 28 10.22 -4.83 -2.58
C ILE A 28 9.40 -6.11 -2.49
N VAL A 29 9.74 -7.06 -3.33
CA VAL A 29 9.21 -8.42 -3.20
C VAL A 29 9.85 -9.14 -2.02
N GLN A 30 9.13 -10.06 -1.40
CA GLN A 30 9.59 -10.81 -0.24
C GLN A 30 10.93 -11.55 -0.50
N THR A 31 11.14 -12.04 -1.71
CA THR A 31 12.38 -12.70 -2.11
C THR A 31 13.58 -11.75 -2.12
N LEU A 32 13.41 -10.51 -2.57
CA LEU A 32 14.45 -9.48 -2.53
C LEU A 32 14.80 -9.13 -1.08
N LEU A 33 13.79 -9.01 -0.24
CA LEU A 33 13.97 -8.71 1.18
C LEU A 33 14.68 -9.87 1.91
N ALA A 34 14.34 -11.13 1.59
CA ALA A 34 15.02 -12.29 2.09
C ALA A 34 16.50 -12.32 1.68
N TYR A 35 16.78 -12.02 0.41
CA TYR A 35 18.13 -11.93 -0.11
C TYR A 35 18.92 -10.79 0.55
N TRP A 36 18.27 -9.64 0.79
CA TRP A 36 18.88 -8.51 1.50
C TRP A 36 19.29 -8.88 2.94
N PHE A 37 18.41 -9.54 3.70
CA PHE A 37 18.72 -10.02 5.04
C PHE A 37 19.86 -11.05 5.07
N ASN A 38 19.84 -11.99 4.13
CA ASN A 38 20.89 -12.99 4.03
C ASN A 38 22.25 -12.35 3.69
N THR A 39 22.29 -11.46 2.66
CA THR A 39 23.54 -10.83 2.21
C THR A 39 24.12 -9.87 3.25
N ARG A 40 23.26 -9.14 3.98
CA ARG A 40 23.71 -8.11 4.93
C ARG A 40 24.00 -8.63 6.32
N PHE A 41 23.21 -9.60 6.78
CA PHE A 41 23.25 -10.08 8.15
C PHE A 41 23.54 -11.58 8.27
N GLY A 42 23.67 -12.31 7.17
CA GLY A 42 23.93 -13.75 7.17
C GLY A 42 22.76 -14.60 7.69
N LEU A 43 21.52 -14.10 7.65
CA LEU A 43 20.37 -14.83 8.14
C LEU A 43 20.05 -16.04 7.26
N GLU A 44 19.90 -17.20 7.87
CA GLU A 44 19.52 -18.45 7.20
C GLU A 44 18.03 -18.46 6.84
N ILE A 45 17.67 -19.30 5.86
CA ILE A 45 16.30 -19.42 5.34
C ILE A 45 15.29 -19.75 6.44
N GLY A 46 15.65 -20.61 7.40
CA GLY A 46 14.77 -20.94 8.52
C GLY A 46 14.42 -19.74 9.40
N SER A 47 15.41 -18.91 9.73
CA SER A 47 15.21 -17.66 10.49
C SER A 47 14.35 -16.67 9.71
N LEU A 48 14.58 -16.54 8.41
CA LEU A 48 13.80 -15.67 7.53
C LEU A 48 12.33 -16.11 7.45
N ALA A 49 12.05 -17.40 7.44
CA ALA A 49 10.68 -17.92 7.47
C ALA A 49 9.92 -17.45 8.72
N LEU A 50 10.57 -17.49 9.89
CA LEU A 50 9.98 -16.98 11.15
C LEU A 50 9.77 -15.46 11.11
N VAL A 51 10.72 -14.71 10.56
CA VAL A 51 10.58 -13.24 10.38
C VAL A 51 9.38 -12.93 9.51
N PHE A 52 9.23 -13.59 8.37
CA PHE A 52 8.10 -13.34 7.46
C PHE A 52 6.77 -13.87 8.02
N PHE A 53 6.78 -14.96 8.77
CA PHE A 53 5.59 -15.38 9.50
C PHE A 53 5.13 -14.31 10.50
N GLY A 54 6.06 -13.73 11.25
CA GLY A 54 5.77 -12.62 12.15
C GLY A 54 5.18 -11.41 11.43
N THR A 55 5.69 -11.04 10.24
CA THR A 55 5.11 -9.94 9.45
C THR A 55 3.66 -10.22 9.04
N GLN A 56 3.32 -11.47 8.73
CA GLN A 56 1.93 -11.84 8.40
C GLN A 56 1.02 -11.76 9.62
N VAL A 57 1.50 -12.17 10.81
CA VAL A 57 0.75 -11.99 12.05
C VAL A 57 0.49 -10.52 12.34
N MET A 58 1.51 -9.66 12.20
CA MET A 58 1.35 -8.20 12.34
C MET A 58 0.35 -7.62 11.34
N ALA A 59 0.39 -8.10 10.09
CA ALA A 59 -0.56 -7.70 9.06
C ALA A 59 -2.01 -8.05 9.42
N VAL A 60 -2.27 -9.25 9.93
CA VAL A 60 -3.61 -9.67 10.36
C VAL A 60 -4.10 -8.83 11.54
N LEU A 61 -3.26 -8.61 12.55
CA LEU A 61 -3.59 -7.74 13.69
C LEU A 61 -3.92 -6.31 13.25
N SER A 62 -3.17 -5.81 12.29
CA SER A 62 -3.39 -4.48 11.70
C SER A 62 -4.77 -4.32 11.07
N LEU A 63 -5.26 -5.29 10.33
CA LEU A 63 -6.56 -5.25 9.68
C LEU A 63 -7.72 -5.07 10.69
N TRP A 64 -7.62 -5.69 11.86
CA TRP A 64 -8.62 -5.56 12.91
C TRP A 64 -8.70 -4.16 13.49
N ILE A 65 -7.56 -3.49 13.60
CA ILE A 65 -7.46 -2.14 14.17
C ILE A 65 -7.79 -1.09 13.11
N SER A 66 -7.44 -1.34 11.85
CA SER A 66 -7.59 -0.43 10.73
C SER A 66 -9.02 0.08 10.55
N ALA A 67 -10.00 -0.82 10.56
CA ALA A 67 -11.40 -0.46 10.37
C ALA A 67 -11.87 0.55 11.44
N LYS A 68 -11.58 0.28 12.72
CA LYS A 68 -11.95 1.17 13.83
C LYS A 68 -11.20 2.51 13.81
N ALA A 69 -9.95 2.50 13.35
CA ALA A 69 -9.15 3.71 13.23
C ALA A 69 -9.65 4.60 12.08
N ALA A 70 -10.06 4.01 10.96
CA ALA A 70 -10.60 4.72 9.81
C ALA A 70 -11.92 5.45 10.13
N ASP A 71 -12.78 4.85 10.94
CA ASP A 71 -14.04 5.47 11.39
C ASP A 71 -13.81 6.74 12.23
N ARG A 72 -12.67 6.83 12.94
CA ARG A 72 -12.36 7.97 13.83
C ARG A 72 -11.54 9.06 13.16
N LEU A 73 -10.57 8.70 12.35
CA LEU A 73 -9.58 9.62 11.78
C LEU A 73 -9.87 9.98 10.31
N GLY A 74 -10.83 9.29 9.71
CA GLY A 74 -11.13 9.41 8.28
C GLY A 74 -10.24 8.53 7.40
N HIS A 75 -10.81 8.02 6.31
CA HIS A 75 -10.17 7.05 5.44
C HIS A 75 -8.85 7.55 4.83
N ILE A 76 -8.84 8.78 4.28
CA ILE A 76 -7.64 9.36 3.65
C ILE A 76 -6.51 9.58 4.65
N ASN A 77 -6.83 10.13 5.82
CA ASN A 77 -5.82 10.42 6.84
C ASN A 77 -5.15 9.15 7.36
N ILE A 78 -5.92 8.10 7.59
CA ILE A 78 -5.38 6.79 7.99
C ILE A 78 -4.48 6.22 6.89
N MET A 79 -4.96 6.19 5.64
CA MET A 79 -4.18 5.68 4.51
C MET A 79 -2.82 6.36 4.41
N VAL A 80 -2.81 7.68 4.37
CA VAL A 80 -1.59 8.47 4.19
C VAL A 80 -0.66 8.36 5.40
N SER A 81 -1.17 8.57 6.61
CA SER A 81 -0.32 8.57 7.82
C SER A 81 0.35 7.22 8.06
N THR A 82 -0.39 6.12 7.91
CA THR A 82 0.15 4.78 8.15
C THR A 82 1.16 4.36 7.08
N GLN A 83 0.94 4.73 5.82
CA GLN A 83 1.88 4.44 4.74
C GLN A 83 3.17 5.27 4.84
N ILE A 84 3.09 6.55 5.21
CA ILE A 84 4.28 7.37 5.47
C ILE A 84 5.09 6.78 6.61
N ILE A 85 4.46 6.38 7.73
CA ILE A 85 5.14 5.71 8.83
C ILE A 85 5.81 4.42 8.34
N ALA A 86 5.11 3.58 7.59
CA ALA A 86 5.65 2.34 7.05
C ALA A 86 6.83 2.57 6.10
N ALA A 87 6.78 3.61 5.26
CA ALA A 87 7.86 3.97 4.35
C ALA A 87 9.10 4.49 5.11
N VAL A 88 8.91 5.35 6.12
CA VAL A 88 10.00 5.83 6.99
C VAL A 88 10.66 4.67 7.74
N LEU A 89 9.86 3.76 8.31
CA LEU A 89 10.39 2.58 9.00
C LEU A 89 11.23 1.70 8.06
N LEU A 90 10.86 1.60 6.78
CA LEU A 90 11.63 0.84 5.80
C LEU A 90 12.97 1.54 5.46
N ILE A 91 12.98 2.86 5.35
CA ILE A 91 14.24 3.62 5.18
C ILE A 91 15.16 3.39 6.38
N VAL A 92 14.64 3.49 7.59
CA VAL A 92 15.43 3.27 8.81
C VAL A 92 15.93 1.82 8.86
N ALA A 93 15.11 0.86 8.51
CA ALA A 93 15.50 -0.56 8.43
C ALA A 93 16.61 -0.80 7.40
N ALA A 94 16.58 -0.11 6.25
CA ALA A 94 17.61 -0.21 5.21
C ALA A 94 19.00 0.18 5.70
N PHE A 95 19.11 1.00 6.75
CA PHE A 95 20.37 1.44 7.38
C PHE A 95 20.58 0.86 8.76
N ALA A 96 19.77 -0.10 9.22
CA ALA A 96 19.88 -0.70 10.54
C ALA A 96 21.28 -1.32 10.78
N PRO A 97 21.87 -1.10 11.96
CA PRO A 97 23.20 -1.62 12.29
C PRO A 97 23.21 -3.11 12.64
N SER A 98 22.06 -3.69 12.99
CA SER A 98 21.95 -5.11 13.37
C SER A 98 20.69 -5.76 12.82
N ALA A 99 20.74 -7.08 12.64
CA ALA A 99 19.61 -7.88 12.20
C ALA A 99 18.39 -7.74 13.11
N SER A 100 18.58 -7.73 14.42
CA SER A 100 17.49 -7.63 15.40
C SER A 100 16.72 -6.32 15.25
N ILE A 101 17.43 -5.20 15.08
CA ILE A 101 16.80 -3.89 14.83
C ILE A 101 16.04 -3.89 13.51
N ALA A 102 16.66 -4.41 12.45
CA ALA A 102 16.01 -4.50 11.13
C ALA A 102 14.73 -5.36 11.18
N ILE A 103 14.77 -6.48 11.91
CA ILE A 103 13.61 -7.36 12.09
C ILE A 103 12.48 -6.65 12.84
N VAL A 104 12.78 -5.99 13.97
CA VAL A 104 11.77 -5.25 14.74
C VAL A 104 11.14 -4.14 13.88
N LEU A 105 11.95 -3.36 13.18
CA LEU A 105 11.45 -2.33 12.27
C LEU A 105 10.57 -2.90 11.16
N LEU A 106 10.93 -4.07 10.62
CA LEU A 106 10.14 -4.75 9.60
C LEU A 106 8.79 -5.23 10.15
N GLN A 107 8.74 -5.76 11.40
CA GLN A 107 7.49 -6.17 12.05
C GLN A 107 6.55 -4.97 12.26
N VAL A 108 7.08 -3.88 12.81
CA VAL A 108 6.31 -2.65 13.03
C VAL A 108 5.85 -2.06 11.69
N ARG A 109 6.72 -2.05 10.68
CA ARG A 109 6.36 -1.64 9.32
C ARG A 109 5.21 -2.49 8.75
N ALA A 110 5.28 -3.83 8.91
CA ALA A 110 4.25 -4.73 8.40
C ALA A 110 2.87 -4.42 9.00
N PHE A 111 2.82 -4.05 10.27
CA PHE A 111 1.61 -3.60 10.92
C PHE A 111 1.04 -2.34 10.25
N PHE A 112 1.82 -1.27 10.11
CA PHE A 112 1.35 -0.02 9.51
C PHE A 112 1.05 -0.15 8.01
N ASN A 113 1.83 -0.94 7.28
CA ASN A 113 1.67 -1.12 5.84
C ASN A 113 0.36 -1.82 5.43
N GLN A 114 -0.30 -2.54 6.34
CA GLN A 114 -1.59 -3.19 6.06
C GLN A 114 -2.80 -2.37 6.55
N MET A 115 -2.57 -1.32 7.35
CA MET A 115 -3.66 -0.49 7.88
C MET A 115 -4.39 0.31 6.80
N ASP A 116 -3.77 0.54 5.64
CA ASP A 116 -4.38 1.31 4.56
C ASP A 116 -5.32 0.47 3.66
N VAL A 117 -5.22 -0.85 3.69
CA VAL A 117 -5.93 -1.74 2.75
C VAL A 117 -7.45 -1.61 2.89
N ALA A 118 -7.98 -1.79 4.09
CA ALA A 118 -9.42 -1.71 4.32
C ALA A 118 -10.00 -0.30 4.07
N PRO A 119 -9.38 0.80 4.55
CA PRO A 119 -9.82 2.16 4.22
C PRO A 119 -9.75 2.48 2.72
N ARG A 120 -8.72 1.99 2.03
CA ARG A 120 -8.54 2.17 0.57
C ARG A 120 -9.67 1.51 -0.21
N ASP A 121 -9.97 0.26 0.09
CA ASP A 121 -11.03 -0.48 -0.59
C ASP A 121 -12.40 0.13 -0.31
N ALA A 122 -12.68 0.52 0.94
CA ALA A 122 -13.90 1.22 1.30
C ALA A 122 -14.04 2.57 0.56
N TYR A 123 -12.98 3.36 0.52
CA TYR A 123 -12.95 4.64 -0.18
C TYR A 123 -13.17 4.47 -1.69
N LEU A 124 -12.50 3.49 -2.31
CA LEU A 124 -12.67 3.19 -3.72
C LEU A 124 -14.12 2.80 -4.05
N MET A 125 -14.72 1.96 -3.21
CA MET A 125 -16.11 1.52 -3.39
C MET A 125 -17.14 2.64 -3.16
N ALA A 126 -16.82 3.64 -2.34
CA ALA A 126 -17.70 4.77 -2.06
C ALA A 126 -17.71 5.83 -3.19
N ILE A 127 -16.60 5.99 -3.92
CA ILE A 127 -16.48 6.98 -5.01
C ILE A 127 -17.10 6.47 -6.32
N VAL A 128 -17.26 5.15 -6.45
CA VAL A 128 -17.63 4.49 -7.70
C VAL A 128 -19.07 4.06 -7.67
N THR A 129 -19.83 4.37 -8.74
CA THR A 129 -21.21 3.90 -8.86
C THR A 129 -21.28 2.37 -8.94
N PRO A 130 -22.40 1.73 -8.51
CA PRO A 130 -22.54 0.27 -8.53
C PRO A 130 -22.27 -0.37 -9.90
N GLU A 131 -22.65 0.30 -10.98
CA GLU A 131 -22.47 -0.15 -12.37
C GLU A 131 -21.01 -0.10 -12.81
N GLU A 132 -20.23 0.82 -12.22
CA GLU A 132 -18.82 1.04 -12.55
C GLU A 132 -17.88 0.12 -11.76
N ARG A 133 -18.31 -0.45 -10.64
CA ARG A 133 -17.49 -1.26 -9.73
C ARG A 133 -16.81 -2.43 -10.43
N ILE A 134 -17.52 -3.12 -11.32
CA ILE A 134 -16.97 -4.28 -12.06
C ILE A 134 -15.92 -3.84 -13.07
N ALA A 135 -16.19 -2.76 -13.83
CA ALA A 135 -15.27 -2.26 -14.84
C ALA A 135 -13.97 -1.70 -14.22
N ILE A 136 -14.08 -1.02 -13.08
CA ILE A 136 -12.94 -0.45 -12.37
C ILE A 136 -12.14 -1.54 -11.67
N GLY A 137 -12.80 -2.49 -11.02
CA GLY A 137 -12.15 -3.62 -10.37
C GLY A 137 -11.27 -4.41 -11.34
N SER A 138 -11.78 -4.74 -12.53
CA SER A 138 -11.02 -5.45 -13.55
C SER A 138 -9.84 -4.62 -14.10
N THR A 139 -10.06 -3.35 -14.40
CA THR A 139 -9.00 -2.45 -14.91
C THR A 139 -7.92 -2.19 -13.85
N TYR A 140 -8.31 -2.09 -12.59
CA TYR A 140 -7.39 -1.93 -11.46
C TYR A 140 -6.51 -3.18 -11.29
N ILE A 141 -7.11 -4.38 -11.29
CA ILE A 141 -6.39 -5.64 -11.13
C ILE A 141 -5.38 -5.85 -12.29
N VAL A 142 -5.80 -5.67 -13.53
CA VAL A 142 -4.90 -5.83 -14.69
C VAL A 142 -3.75 -4.83 -14.65
N GLY A 143 -4.03 -3.56 -14.40
CA GLY A 143 -3.00 -2.53 -14.32
C GLY A 143 -1.99 -2.77 -13.19
N ARG A 144 -2.44 -3.30 -12.05
CA ARG A 144 -1.59 -3.71 -10.93
C ARG A 144 -0.59 -4.79 -11.34
N HIS A 145 -1.03 -5.83 -12.02
CA HIS A 145 -0.18 -6.96 -12.39
C HIS A 145 0.87 -6.59 -13.44
N VAL A 146 0.52 -5.78 -14.43
CA VAL A 146 1.48 -5.34 -15.47
C VAL A 146 2.66 -4.59 -14.86
N LEU A 147 2.41 -3.63 -13.99
CA LEU A 147 3.47 -2.85 -13.34
C LEU A 147 4.29 -3.69 -12.35
N SER A 148 3.65 -4.61 -11.64
CA SER A 148 4.34 -5.52 -10.71
C SER A 148 5.30 -6.48 -11.42
N THR A 149 5.08 -6.79 -12.69
CA THR A 149 5.96 -7.67 -13.47
C THR A 149 7.31 -7.02 -13.79
N ILE A 150 7.33 -5.70 -13.99
CA ILE A 150 8.56 -4.95 -14.36
C ILE A 150 9.35 -4.56 -13.11
N ALA A 151 8.70 -4.35 -11.99
CA ALA A 151 9.31 -3.85 -10.76
C ALA A 151 10.51 -4.68 -10.25
N PRO A 152 10.50 -6.02 -10.23
CA PRO A 152 11.67 -6.82 -9.80
C PRO A 152 12.93 -6.59 -10.64
N SER A 153 12.79 -6.38 -11.94
CA SER A 153 13.93 -6.08 -12.82
C SER A 153 14.57 -4.74 -12.47
N ILE A 154 13.74 -3.72 -12.19
CA ILE A 154 14.22 -2.41 -11.74
C ILE A 154 14.89 -2.52 -10.37
N SER A 155 14.31 -3.30 -9.46
CA SER A 155 14.90 -3.54 -8.13
C SER A 155 16.26 -4.20 -8.22
N THR A 156 16.42 -5.19 -9.10
CA THR A 156 17.71 -5.85 -9.36
C THR A 156 18.73 -4.87 -9.94
N ALA A 157 18.31 -4.02 -10.87
CA ALA A 157 19.20 -3.00 -11.45
C ALA A 157 19.64 -1.96 -10.38
N LEU A 158 18.75 -1.53 -9.51
CA LEU A 158 19.09 -0.65 -8.38
C LEU A 158 20.05 -1.31 -7.38
N TRP A 159 19.84 -2.60 -7.12
CA TRP A 159 20.70 -3.39 -6.24
C TRP A 159 22.13 -3.48 -6.78
N THR A 160 22.27 -3.88 -8.05
CA THR A 160 23.57 -4.10 -8.67
C THR A 160 24.28 -2.81 -9.04
N GLY A 161 23.53 -1.77 -9.44
CA GLY A 161 24.10 -0.51 -9.92
C GLY A 161 24.43 0.51 -8.83
N ILE A 162 23.73 0.47 -7.67
CA ILE A 162 23.87 1.47 -6.62
C ILE A 162 24.26 0.83 -5.28
N SER A 163 23.36 0.07 -4.68
CA SER A 163 23.61 -0.62 -3.41
C SER A 163 22.51 -1.61 -3.06
N ALA A 164 22.79 -2.51 -2.13
CA ALA A 164 21.83 -3.47 -1.60
C ALA A 164 20.60 -2.81 -0.93
N SER A 165 20.72 -1.61 -0.40
CA SER A 165 19.64 -0.86 0.24
C SER A 165 18.89 0.06 -0.74
N ALA A 166 19.38 0.27 -1.95
CA ALA A 166 18.80 1.20 -2.93
C ALA A 166 17.34 0.86 -3.29
N PRO A 167 16.94 -0.39 -3.53
CA PRO A 167 15.54 -0.72 -3.81
C PRO A 167 14.59 -0.37 -2.65
N LEU A 168 15.05 -0.56 -1.39
CA LEU A 168 14.26 -0.26 -0.19
C LEU A 168 14.01 1.24 -0.08
N VAL A 169 15.06 2.04 -0.28
CA VAL A 169 14.96 3.50 -0.24
C VAL A 169 14.13 4.02 -1.41
N ALA A 170 14.36 3.53 -2.63
CA ALA A 170 13.60 3.95 -3.80
C ALA A 170 12.10 3.68 -3.66
N SER A 171 11.72 2.48 -3.22
CA SER A 171 10.32 2.15 -2.94
C SER A 171 9.70 3.08 -1.90
N SER A 172 10.42 3.35 -0.81
CA SER A 172 9.93 4.22 0.26
C SER A 172 9.73 5.67 -0.20
N VAL A 173 10.68 6.21 -0.96
CA VAL A 173 10.57 7.58 -1.52
C VAL A 173 9.39 7.69 -2.48
N LEU A 174 9.23 6.69 -3.37
CA LEU A 174 8.08 6.66 -4.28
C LEU A 174 6.75 6.58 -3.53
N LYS A 175 6.66 5.77 -2.47
CA LYS A 175 5.47 5.68 -1.62
C LYS A 175 5.17 6.99 -0.92
N ILE A 176 6.14 7.61 -0.28
CA ILE A 176 5.97 8.93 0.38
C ILE A 176 5.49 9.98 -0.63
N THR A 177 6.08 10.00 -1.84
CA THR A 177 5.67 10.93 -2.90
C THR A 177 4.20 10.70 -3.29
N TYR A 178 3.83 9.44 -3.48
CA TYR A 178 2.44 9.06 -3.75
C TYR A 178 1.49 9.51 -2.64
N ASP A 179 1.82 9.25 -1.38
CA ASP A 179 0.99 9.56 -0.23
C ASP A 179 0.78 11.07 -0.07
N ILE A 180 1.82 11.86 -0.29
CA ILE A 180 1.73 13.33 -0.27
C ILE A 180 0.80 13.83 -1.39
N VAL A 181 0.95 13.31 -2.61
CA VAL A 181 0.09 13.67 -3.74
C VAL A 181 -1.36 13.27 -3.47
N LEU A 182 -1.58 12.06 -2.96
CA LEU A 182 -2.91 11.58 -2.60
C LEU A 182 -3.55 12.50 -1.55
N TRP A 183 -2.82 12.87 -0.51
CA TRP A 183 -3.32 13.75 0.54
C TRP A 183 -3.67 15.15 0.00
N ILE A 184 -2.80 15.77 -0.78
CA ILE A 184 -3.04 17.10 -1.36
C ILE A 184 -4.30 17.10 -2.24
N MET A 185 -4.51 16.03 -3.01
CA MET A 185 -5.63 15.96 -3.96
C MET A 185 -6.97 15.60 -3.30
N TYR A 186 -6.96 14.82 -2.23
CA TYR A 186 -8.18 14.18 -1.73
C TYR A 186 -8.50 14.45 -0.25
N HIS A 187 -7.67 15.15 0.53
CA HIS A 187 -7.95 15.39 1.95
C HIS A 187 -9.22 16.22 2.20
N ASN A 188 -9.61 17.06 1.26
CA ASN A 188 -10.82 17.89 1.35
C ASN A 188 -12.05 17.26 0.68
N VAL A 189 -11.92 16.08 0.08
CA VAL A 189 -13.05 15.36 -0.50
C VAL A 189 -13.75 14.58 0.60
N THR A 190 -14.70 15.20 1.26
CA THR A 190 -15.64 14.51 2.16
C THR A 190 -16.49 13.58 1.31
N LEU A 191 -16.53 12.30 1.66
CA LEU A 191 -17.55 11.38 1.16
C LEU A 191 -18.87 11.97 1.63
N SER A 192 -19.71 12.45 0.71
CA SER A 192 -20.99 13.02 1.05
C SER A 192 -21.78 11.98 1.84
N ASP A 193 -22.27 12.37 3.02
CA ASP A 193 -23.11 11.55 3.89
C ASP A 193 -24.45 11.17 3.24
N GLU A 194 -24.73 11.68 2.05
CA GLU A 194 -25.95 11.41 1.27
C GLU A 194 -26.11 9.94 0.85
N GLN A 195 -25.04 9.15 0.77
CA GLN A 195 -25.15 7.72 0.50
C GLN A 195 -25.33 6.85 1.74
N ARG A 196 -25.30 7.44 2.93
CA ARG A 196 -25.51 6.76 4.23
C ARG A 196 -26.97 6.74 4.67
N THR A 197 -27.85 7.52 4.05
CA THR A 197 -29.23 7.74 4.50
C THR A 197 -30.27 7.54 3.41
N GLU A 198 -30.13 6.55 2.53
CA GLU A 198 -31.35 5.98 1.95
C GLU A 198 -31.86 4.87 2.88
N PRO A 199 -32.86 5.14 3.71
CA PRO A 199 -33.61 4.06 4.32
C PRO A 199 -34.30 3.34 3.16
N THR A 200 -34.06 2.03 3.07
CA THR A 200 -34.89 1.11 2.29
C THR A 200 -36.35 1.36 2.65
N THR A 201 -37.01 2.28 1.96
CA THR A 201 -38.46 2.29 1.92
C THR A 201 -38.85 1.10 1.07
N ALA A 202 -38.98 -0.05 1.72
CA ALA A 202 -39.77 -1.15 1.25
C ALA A 202 -41.16 -0.58 0.94
N THR A 203 -41.46 -0.42 -0.31
CA THR A 203 -42.83 -0.24 -0.79
C THR A 203 -43.54 -1.58 -0.66
N GLU A 204 -44.59 -1.56 0.10
CA GLU A 204 -45.67 -2.54 0.17
C GLU A 204 -46.20 -2.92 -1.24
#